data_ff5b640023b285449733aab6eabe5f00
#
_entry.id   ff5b640023b285449733aab6eabe5f00
#
_cell.length_a   1.000
_cell.length_b   1.000
_cell.length_c   1.000
_cell.angle_alpha   90.00
_cell.angle_beta   90.00
_cell.angle_gamma   90.00
#
_symmetry.space_group_name_H-M   'P 1'
#
loop_
_entity.id
_entity.type
_entity.pdbx_description
1 polymer ?
#
loop_
_entity_poly.entity_id
_entity_poly.type
_entity_poly.pdbx_seq_one_letter_code
_entity_poly.pdbx_strand_id
1 'polypeptide(L)'
;MRIVINGEVDLAPGQRAAALAGALPLIDEALAEPGCCHYAWSIDPILPDRIHVFEEWDSAEDLAAHLKAPSYYGMLAHLSRFGIVKAETRKYRVDRVEPVYGADGVATAIFTGESA
;
A
#
# COMPACT_ATOMS: atom_id res chain seq x y z
N MET A 1 -16.84 2.58 4.53
CA MET A 1 -15.71 3.32 5.06
C MET A 1 -14.42 2.87 4.36
N ARG A 2 -13.59 3.81 4.01
CA ARG A 2 -12.34 3.55 3.29
C ARG A 2 -11.34 2.80 4.17
N ILE A 3 -10.56 1.91 3.56
CA ILE A 3 -9.51 1.17 4.25
C ILE A 3 -8.16 1.53 3.62
N VAL A 4 -7.21 1.89 4.45
CA VAL A 4 -5.82 2.12 4.04
C VAL A 4 -4.96 0.98 4.60
N ILE A 5 -4.07 0.47 3.77
CA ILE A 5 -3.05 -0.47 4.20
C ILE A 5 -1.68 0.18 3.99
N ASN A 6 -0.83 0.08 4.98
CA ASN A 6 0.58 0.37 4.80
C ASN A 6 1.44 -0.69 5.49
N GLY A 7 2.65 -0.83 5.00
CA GLY A 7 3.56 -1.76 5.64
C GLY A 7 4.93 -1.80 4.98
N GLU A 8 5.79 -2.60 5.57
CA GLU A 8 7.16 -2.83 5.15
C GLU A 8 7.41 -4.31 4.94
N VAL A 9 8.16 -4.63 3.90
CA VAL A 9 8.64 -5.99 3.64
C VAL A 9 10.15 -5.93 3.42
N ASP A 10 10.90 -6.69 4.19
CA ASP A 10 12.34 -6.83 4.02
C ASP A 10 12.61 -8.11 3.27
N LEU A 11 13.34 -7.99 2.17
CA LEU A 11 13.72 -9.11 1.32
C LEU A 11 15.16 -9.55 1.59
N ALA A 12 15.54 -10.71 1.09
CA ALA A 12 16.91 -11.18 1.15
C ALA A 12 17.85 -10.15 0.48
N PRO A 13 19.11 -10.05 0.94
CA PRO A 13 20.02 -9.03 0.44
C PRO A 13 20.16 -9.03 -1.10
N GLY A 14 20.05 -7.85 -1.69
CA GLY A 14 20.24 -7.64 -3.12
C GLY A 14 19.09 -8.04 -4.02
N GLN A 15 17.94 -8.48 -3.47
CA GLN A 15 16.81 -8.99 -4.26
C GLN A 15 15.77 -7.93 -4.63
N ARG A 16 15.83 -6.77 -4.00
CA ARG A 16 14.76 -5.76 -4.10
C ARG A 16 14.46 -5.29 -5.52
N ALA A 17 15.49 -4.97 -6.29
CA ALA A 17 15.28 -4.44 -7.65
C ALA A 17 14.59 -5.45 -8.56
N ALA A 18 15.03 -6.71 -8.54
CA ALA A 18 14.43 -7.77 -9.35
C ALA A 18 13.00 -8.07 -8.88
N ALA A 19 12.78 -8.07 -7.57
CA ALA A 19 11.45 -8.30 -7.00
C ALA A 19 10.45 -7.24 -7.47
N LEU A 20 10.83 -5.96 -7.41
CA LEU A 20 9.95 -4.87 -7.85
C LEU A 20 9.72 -4.88 -9.35
N ALA A 21 10.76 -5.14 -10.14
CA ALA A 21 10.63 -5.22 -11.60
C ALA A 21 9.63 -6.32 -12.00
N GLY A 22 9.73 -7.49 -11.39
CA GLY A 22 8.82 -8.61 -11.67
C GLY A 22 7.42 -8.42 -11.12
N ALA A 23 7.22 -7.49 -10.19
CA ALA A 23 5.92 -7.21 -9.59
C ALA A 23 5.02 -6.31 -10.45
N LEU A 24 5.56 -5.62 -11.46
CA LEU A 24 4.80 -4.64 -12.25
C LEU A 24 3.48 -5.17 -12.82
N PRO A 25 3.41 -6.36 -13.42
CA PRO A 25 2.13 -6.88 -13.92
C PRO A 25 1.10 -7.08 -12.81
N LEU A 26 1.54 -7.49 -11.62
CA LEU A 26 0.65 -7.71 -10.47
C LEU A 26 0.13 -6.39 -9.91
N ILE A 27 0.96 -5.36 -9.94
CA ILE A 27 0.56 -4.00 -9.55
C ILE A 27 -0.52 -3.49 -10.52
N ASP A 28 -0.33 -3.67 -11.82
CA ASP A 28 -1.32 -3.27 -12.81
C ASP A 28 -2.65 -4.00 -12.61
N GLU A 29 -2.61 -5.30 -12.30
CA GLU A 29 -3.82 -6.06 -11.99
C GLU A 29 -4.56 -5.49 -10.79
N ALA A 30 -3.84 -5.23 -9.69
CA ALA A 30 -4.45 -4.68 -8.47
C ALA A 30 -5.08 -3.31 -8.72
N LEU A 31 -4.40 -2.45 -9.48
CA LEU A 31 -4.91 -1.12 -9.82
C LEU A 31 -6.20 -1.17 -10.62
N ALA A 32 -6.44 -2.23 -11.38
CA ALA A 32 -7.65 -2.41 -12.18
C ALA A 32 -8.82 -3.00 -11.38
N GLU A 33 -8.61 -3.42 -10.15
CA GLU A 33 -9.65 -4.04 -9.33
C GLU A 33 -10.66 -3.01 -8.84
N PRO A 34 -11.95 -3.41 -8.71
CA PRO A 34 -12.97 -2.50 -8.19
C PRO A 34 -12.63 -1.95 -6.81
N GLY A 35 -12.82 -0.65 -6.65
CA GLY A 35 -12.60 0.03 -5.37
C GLY A 35 -11.15 0.30 -5.02
N CYS A 36 -10.20 -0.04 -5.89
CA CYS A 36 -8.80 0.29 -5.70
C CYS A 36 -8.56 1.76 -5.97
N CYS A 37 -8.30 2.54 -4.93
CA CYS A 37 -7.99 3.96 -5.04
C CYS A 37 -6.50 4.20 -5.25
N HIS A 38 -5.68 3.46 -4.52
CA HIS A 38 -4.22 3.50 -4.59
C HIS A 38 -3.65 2.13 -4.32
N TYR A 39 -2.57 1.80 -5.04
CA TYR A 39 -1.82 0.58 -4.81
C TYR A 39 -0.40 0.81 -5.29
N ALA A 40 0.56 0.81 -4.37
CA ALA A 40 1.95 1.13 -4.69
C ALA A 40 2.92 0.33 -3.84
N TRP A 41 3.98 -0.13 -4.51
CA TRP A 41 5.14 -0.72 -3.86
C TRP A 41 6.34 0.16 -4.18
N SER A 42 7.09 0.58 -3.16
CA SER A 42 8.19 1.53 -3.32
C SER A 42 9.41 1.11 -2.50
N ILE A 43 10.56 1.61 -2.90
CA ILE A 43 11.81 1.33 -2.20
C ILE A 43 11.95 2.23 -0.98
N ASP A 44 12.56 1.69 0.09
CA ASP A 44 13.01 2.49 1.21
C ASP A 44 14.32 3.18 0.79
N PRO A 45 14.46 4.50 0.97
CA PRO A 45 15.67 5.20 0.52
C PRO A 45 16.89 4.97 1.43
N ILE A 46 16.69 4.42 2.62
CA ILE A 46 17.75 4.23 3.62
C ILE A 46 18.11 2.75 3.76
N LEU A 47 17.10 1.90 3.93
CA LEU A 47 17.30 0.46 4.14
C LEU A 47 17.31 -0.26 2.79
N PRO A 48 18.45 -0.88 2.39
CA PRO A 48 18.65 -1.32 0.99
C PRO A 48 17.78 -2.50 0.56
N ASP A 49 17.23 -3.27 1.50
CA ASP A 49 16.45 -4.47 1.19
C ASP A 49 14.97 -4.32 1.55
N ARG A 50 14.55 -3.12 1.94
CA ARG A 50 13.17 -2.84 2.36
C ARG A 50 12.35 -2.26 1.23
N ILE A 51 11.13 -2.77 1.08
CA ILE A 51 10.09 -2.18 0.25
C ILE A 51 8.90 -1.79 1.11
N HIS A 52 8.18 -0.76 0.68
CA HIS A 52 6.97 -0.28 1.33
C HIS A 52 5.77 -0.57 0.46
N VAL A 53 4.65 -0.94 1.08
CA VAL A 53 3.37 -1.03 0.40
C VAL A 53 2.42 0.03 0.94
N PHE A 54 1.69 0.66 0.04
CA PHE A 54 0.59 1.55 0.37
C PHE A 54 -0.61 1.19 -0.49
N GLU A 55 -1.75 0.96 0.15
CA GLU A 55 -2.99 0.63 -0.54
C GLU A 55 -4.14 1.44 0.03
N GLU A 56 -5.09 1.80 -0.82
CA GLU A 56 -6.31 2.46 -0.39
C GLU A 56 -7.48 1.86 -1.14
N TRP A 57 -8.50 1.41 -0.40
CA TRP A 57 -9.69 0.73 -0.94
C TRP A 57 -10.95 1.46 -0.50
N ASP A 58 -11.91 1.60 -1.41
CA ASP A 58 -13.16 2.32 -1.14
C ASP A 58 -13.95 1.74 0.02
N SER A 59 -13.88 0.42 0.22
CA SER A 59 -14.66 -0.27 1.25
C SER A 59 -13.96 -1.54 1.72
N ALA A 60 -14.43 -2.07 2.85
CA ALA A 60 -13.98 -3.36 3.35
C ALA A 60 -14.33 -4.51 2.39
N GLU A 61 -15.45 -4.40 1.68
CA GLU A 61 -15.88 -5.39 0.68
C GLU A 61 -14.90 -5.43 -0.49
N ASP A 62 -14.47 -4.27 -0.96
CA ASP A 62 -13.49 -4.21 -2.05
C ASP A 62 -12.14 -4.77 -1.63
N LEU A 63 -11.69 -4.45 -0.43
CA LEU A 63 -10.47 -5.05 0.12
C LEU A 63 -10.62 -6.56 0.25
N ALA A 64 -11.76 -7.04 0.76
CA ALA A 64 -12.00 -8.47 0.91
C ALA A 64 -11.92 -9.20 -0.45
N ALA A 65 -12.46 -8.58 -1.49
CA ALA A 65 -12.36 -9.12 -2.86
C ALA A 65 -10.90 -9.17 -3.34
N HIS A 66 -10.12 -8.11 -3.08
CA HIS A 66 -8.69 -8.08 -3.41
C HIS A 66 -7.93 -9.22 -2.72
N LEU A 67 -8.21 -9.47 -1.45
CA LEU A 67 -7.52 -10.51 -0.68
C LEU A 67 -7.83 -11.93 -1.15
N LYS A 68 -8.80 -12.09 -2.06
CA LYS A 68 -9.14 -13.35 -2.72
C LYS A 68 -8.76 -13.36 -4.20
N ALA A 69 -8.22 -12.25 -4.69
CA ALA A 69 -7.92 -12.07 -6.11
C ALA A 69 -6.58 -12.71 -6.50
N PRO A 70 -6.42 -13.08 -7.80
CA PRO A 70 -5.13 -13.59 -8.30
C PRO A 70 -3.96 -12.63 -8.08
N SER A 71 -4.19 -11.32 -8.14
CA SER A 71 -3.14 -10.32 -7.90
C SER A 71 -2.54 -10.42 -6.51
N TYR A 72 -3.37 -10.64 -5.50
CA TYR A 72 -2.92 -10.80 -4.12
C TYR A 72 -2.08 -12.06 -3.94
N TYR A 73 -2.63 -13.20 -4.35
CA TYR A 73 -1.92 -14.49 -4.24
C TYR A 73 -0.67 -14.50 -5.11
N GLY A 74 -0.74 -13.88 -6.29
CA GLY A 74 0.39 -13.76 -7.19
C GLY A 74 1.51 -12.93 -6.58
N MET A 75 1.18 -11.81 -5.94
CA MET A 75 2.17 -10.96 -5.28
C MET A 75 2.82 -11.69 -4.11
N LEU A 76 2.03 -12.38 -3.29
CA LEU A 76 2.54 -13.15 -2.16
C LEU A 76 3.52 -14.22 -2.62
N ALA A 77 3.17 -14.99 -3.65
CA ALA A 77 4.03 -16.02 -4.22
C ALA A 77 5.29 -15.41 -4.85
N HIS A 78 5.12 -14.29 -5.57
CA HIS A 78 6.21 -13.60 -6.22
C HIS A 78 7.26 -13.10 -5.21
N LEU A 79 6.84 -12.35 -4.21
CA LEU A 79 7.75 -11.83 -3.19
C LEU A 79 8.42 -12.95 -2.39
N SER A 80 7.71 -14.04 -2.14
CA SER A 80 8.27 -15.19 -1.42
C SER A 80 9.48 -15.80 -2.14
N ARG A 81 9.51 -15.73 -3.47
CA ARG A 81 10.66 -16.21 -4.27
C ARG A 81 11.94 -15.41 -4.02
N PHE A 82 11.81 -14.17 -3.57
CA PHE A 82 12.95 -13.29 -3.31
C PHE A 82 13.36 -13.27 -1.85
N GLY A 83 12.79 -14.17 -1.04
CA GLY A 83 13.19 -14.37 0.35
C GLY A 83 12.67 -13.28 1.29
N ILE A 84 11.41 -13.42 1.71
CA ILE A 84 10.86 -12.51 2.72
C ILE A 84 11.52 -12.83 4.06
N VAL A 85 12.25 -11.85 4.59
CA VAL A 85 12.94 -11.95 5.88
C VAL A 85 12.01 -11.46 7.00
N LYS A 86 11.27 -10.38 6.73
CA LYS A 86 10.36 -9.76 7.68
C LYS A 86 9.26 -9.05 6.89
N ALA A 87 8.04 -9.14 7.37
CA ALA A 87 6.92 -8.41 6.81
C ALA A 87 6.01 -7.93 7.92
N GLU A 88 5.64 -6.67 7.86
CA GLU A 88 4.73 -6.05 8.82
C GLU A 88 3.80 -5.11 8.07
N THR A 89 2.50 -5.45 8.05
CA THR A 89 1.49 -4.66 7.37
C THR A 89 0.37 -4.33 8.36
N ARG A 90 -0.21 -3.14 8.19
CA ARG A 90 -1.27 -2.63 9.04
C ARG A 90 -2.43 -2.16 8.18
N LYS A 91 -3.64 -2.31 8.68
CA LYS A 91 -4.83 -1.75 8.03
C LYS A 91 -5.46 -0.70 8.94
N TYR A 92 -5.90 0.39 8.32
CA TYR A 92 -6.50 1.53 9.01
C TYR A 92 -7.90 1.75 8.44
N ARG A 93 -8.88 1.88 9.32
CA ARG A 93 -10.22 2.30 8.92
C ARG A 93 -10.26 3.82 8.92
N VAL A 94 -10.65 4.40 7.80
CA VAL A 94 -10.60 5.85 7.60
C VAL A 94 -12.01 6.38 7.52
N ASP A 95 -12.38 7.23 8.47
CA ASP A 95 -13.68 7.88 8.49
C ASP A 95 -13.68 9.22 7.78
N ARG A 96 -12.50 9.81 7.55
CA ARG A 96 -12.40 11.11 6.94
C ARG A 96 -11.05 11.30 6.25
N VAL A 97 -11.09 11.91 5.05
CA VAL A 97 -9.91 12.27 4.28
C VAL A 97 -10.04 13.73 3.87
N GLU A 98 -9.02 14.52 4.18
CA GLU A 98 -8.92 15.92 3.77
C GLU A 98 -7.49 16.22 3.34
N PRO A 99 -7.29 17.22 2.47
CA PRO A 99 -5.95 17.70 2.15
C PRO A 99 -5.25 18.22 3.40
N VAL A 100 -3.94 18.02 3.47
CA VAL A 100 -3.11 18.58 4.55
C VAL A 100 -3.08 20.11 4.45
N TYR A 101 -3.08 20.64 3.22
CA TYR A 101 -3.04 22.08 2.97
C TYR A 101 -4.46 22.60 2.75
N GLY A 102 -4.85 23.61 3.55
CA GLY A 102 -6.13 24.26 3.40
C GLY A 102 -6.20 25.15 2.16
N ALA A 103 -7.35 25.79 1.95
CA ALA A 103 -7.58 26.70 0.83
C ALA A 103 -6.61 27.91 0.82
N ASP A 104 -6.09 28.26 1.99
CA ASP A 104 -5.09 29.34 2.16
C ASP A 104 -3.66 28.87 1.86
N GLY A 105 -3.46 27.58 1.52
CA GLY A 105 -2.15 27.02 1.28
C GLY A 105 -1.34 26.70 2.53
N VAL A 106 -1.96 26.77 3.70
CA VAL A 106 -1.31 26.47 4.99
C VAL A 106 -1.61 25.06 5.42
N ALA A 107 -0.57 24.33 5.82
CA ALA A 107 -0.71 22.96 6.33
C ALA A 107 -1.39 23.00 7.72
N THR A 108 -2.32 22.07 7.93
CA THR A 108 -3.03 21.96 9.21
C THR A 108 -3.30 20.49 9.54
N ALA A 109 -3.22 20.18 10.83
CA ALA A 109 -3.62 18.87 11.36
C ALA A 109 -5.10 18.82 11.74
N ILE A 110 -5.79 19.95 11.66
CA ILE A 110 -7.19 20.07 12.13
C ILE A 110 -8.13 19.78 10.96
N PHE A 111 -9.07 18.85 11.18
CA PHE A 111 -10.10 18.54 10.19
C PHE A 111 -11.23 19.58 10.24
N THR A 112 -11.89 19.79 9.12
CA THR A 112 -13.00 20.75 9.00
C THR A 112 -14.08 20.46 10.05
N GLY A 113 -14.46 21.50 10.79
CA GLY A 113 -15.48 21.39 11.85
C GLY A 113 -14.94 20.93 13.20
N GLU A 114 -13.63 20.72 13.31
CA GLU A 114 -12.96 20.35 14.55
C GLU A 114 -12.09 21.49 15.05
N SER A 115 -11.78 21.49 16.33
CA SER A 115 -10.88 22.47 16.94
C SER A 115 -9.64 21.76 17.51
N ALA A 116 -8.54 22.50 17.59
CA ALA A 116 -7.29 22.01 18.14
C ALA A 116 -7.43 21.68 19.64
#